data_ca970b54b07ce9215c450eacc78e8b3e
#
_entry.id   ca970b54b07ce9215c450eacc78e8b3e
#
_cell.length_a   1.000
_cell.length_b   1.000
_cell.length_c   1.000
_cell.angle_alpha   90.00
_cell.angle_beta   90.00
_cell.angle_gamma   90.00
#
_symmetry.space_group_name_H-M   'P 1'
#
loop_
_entity.id
_entity.type
_entity.pdbx_description
1 polymer ?
#
loop_
_entity_poly.entity_id
_entity_poly.type
_entity_poly.pdbx_seq_one_letter_code
_entity_poly.pdbx_strand_id
1 'polypeptide(L)'
;MDIKDINKKIIGSEITISGWIKNHRKQAKFGFIDLNDGTCFNSLQVVYNDELEDFSDIQKLKLGSAITVSGILIESPASGQDFELELKSFRLEGDCDDDYPLQAKGRPTREFLREIAYLRPRTNLFRAVFKIRSVAAYAIHKYFQENGYVYFHAPLITASDCEGAGEMFQVTTLDIENDKKIDYSKDFFGKKTSLTVSGQLQAETFALAYKKTYTFGPTFRAENSNTKTHASEFWMIEPEMAFCDLEGDMEVMESMLKYVVVLDNAGDEISFCDKFVEKGLIEKLQKLVKSKFTRITHKEAITLLKNAKVDWEFEPNYGEDIAKEHEKYITEYYNGPVFITDWPKDIKAFYMKLNDDGQTVRAVDLEVPGAGELMGGSEREGNYDKLVKRMKELNMSEESLEWYLNLRRFGGCYHSGFGMGFERLLIYLTGVENIRDVIPYPRTPGNCEY
;
A
#
# COMPACT_ATOMS: atom_id res chain seq x y z
N MET A 1 30.88 -3.93 -8.66
CA MET A 1 30.27 -5.00 -7.81
C MET A 1 29.23 -4.36 -6.92
N ASP A 2 28.16 -5.07 -6.58
CA ASP A 2 27.14 -4.59 -5.66
C ASP A 2 27.41 -5.06 -4.22
N ILE A 3 27.05 -4.24 -3.23
CA ILE A 3 27.25 -4.59 -1.81
C ILE A 3 26.49 -5.87 -1.43
N LYS A 4 25.31 -6.11 -1.99
CA LYS A 4 24.52 -7.34 -1.76
C LYS A 4 25.23 -8.63 -2.19
N ASP A 5 26.21 -8.55 -3.09
CA ASP A 5 26.94 -9.71 -3.64
C ASP A 5 28.22 -10.03 -2.84
N ILE A 6 28.56 -9.19 -1.86
CA ILE A 6 29.71 -9.42 -0.99
C ILE A 6 29.48 -10.66 -0.12
N ASN A 7 30.48 -11.54 -0.11
CA ASN A 7 30.44 -12.77 0.67
C ASN A 7 31.87 -13.22 1.08
N LYS A 8 31.99 -14.22 1.96
CA LYS A 8 33.26 -14.69 2.50
C LYS A 8 34.26 -15.21 1.46
N LYS A 9 33.79 -15.63 0.27
CA LYS A 9 34.67 -16.21 -0.77
C LYS A 9 35.57 -15.18 -1.44
N ILE A 10 35.20 -13.90 -1.37
CA ILE A 10 35.94 -12.80 -1.99
C ILE A 10 36.77 -11.97 -0.99
N ILE A 11 36.88 -12.43 0.27
CA ILE A 11 37.79 -11.79 1.24
C ILE A 11 39.22 -11.87 0.70
N GLY A 12 39.98 -10.77 0.84
CA GLY A 12 41.32 -10.60 0.30
C GLY A 12 41.37 -10.15 -1.16
N SER A 13 40.24 -10.09 -1.85
CA SER A 13 40.16 -9.59 -3.22
C SER A 13 40.06 -8.06 -3.24
N GLU A 14 40.63 -7.48 -4.28
CA GLU A 14 40.40 -6.09 -4.60
C GLU A 14 39.05 -5.91 -5.28
N ILE A 15 38.19 -5.05 -4.73
CA ILE A 15 36.85 -4.76 -5.27
C ILE A 15 36.65 -3.28 -5.47
N THR A 16 35.76 -2.93 -6.41
CA THR A 16 35.35 -1.55 -6.69
C THR A 16 33.84 -1.44 -6.53
N ILE A 17 33.39 -0.43 -5.75
CA ILE A 17 32.00 -0.17 -5.44
C ILE A 17 31.71 1.31 -5.58
N SER A 18 30.58 1.66 -6.21
CA SER A 18 30.06 3.02 -6.26
C SER A 18 28.86 3.15 -5.36
N GLY A 19 28.72 4.27 -4.65
CA GLY A 19 27.61 4.48 -3.74
C GLY A 19 27.58 5.87 -3.12
N TRP A 20 26.69 6.05 -2.16
CA TRP A 20 26.51 7.31 -1.45
C TRP A 20 27.00 7.20 0.00
N ILE A 21 27.64 8.26 0.48
CA ILE A 21 28.11 8.38 1.85
C ILE A 21 26.90 8.58 2.78
N LYS A 22 26.64 7.62 3.64
CA LYS A 22 25.57 7.66 4.65
C LYS A 22 26.07 8.24 5.97
N ASN A 23 27.33 8.00 6.30
CA ASN A 23 27.99 8.52 7.48
C ASN A 23 29.48 8.61 7.23
N HIS A 24 30.16 9.57 7.87
CA HIS A 24 31.60 9.76 7.78
C HIS A 24 32.18 10.15 9.13
N ARG A 25 32.91 9.22 9.73
CA ARG A 25 33.60 9.40 11.02
C ARG A 25 35.07 9.69 10.77
N LYS A 26 35.50 10.93 11.02
CA LYS A 26 36.83 11.45 10.72
C LYS A 26 37.67 11.46 12.00
N GLN A 27 38.91 10.96 11.92
CA GLN A 27 39.92 11.04 12.96
C GLN A 27 41.23 11.57 12.38
N ALA A 28 42.21 11.93 13.26
CA ALA A 28 43.42 12.60 12.81
C ALA A 28 44.29 11.77 11.84
N LYS A 29 44.27 10.43 11.98
CA LYS A 29 45.11 9.52 11.19
C LYS A 29 44.35 8.46 10.41
N PHE A 30 43.05 8.35 10.62
CA PHE A 30 42.21 7.38 9.93
C PHE A 30 40.75 7.83 9.95
N GLY A 31 39.89 7.14 9.20
CA GLY A 31 38.47 7.40 9.25
C GLY A 31 37.65 6.25 8.68
N PHE A 32 36.34 6.38 8.83
CA PHE A 32 35.35 5.38 8.41
C PHE A 32 34.26 6.05 7.60
N ILE A 33 33.95 5.50 6.45
CA ILE A 33 32.82 5.90 5.61
C ILE A 33 31.83 4.75 5.57
N ASP A 34 30.58 5.00 5.95
CA ASP A 34 29.48 4.06 5.71
C ASP A 34 28.96 4.32 4.29
N LEU A 35 29.34 3.46 3.34
CA LEU A 35 28.95 3.53 1.93
C LEU A 35 27.75 2.64 1.67
N ASN A 36 26.76 3.18 0.98
CA ASN A 36 25.59 2.41 0.57
C ASN A 36 25.33 2.61 -0.93
N ASP A 37 25.24 1.51 -1.67
CA ASP A 37 25.01 1.48 -3.11
C ASP A 37 23.52 1.33 -3.50
N GLY A 38 22.62 1.21 -2.53
CA GLY A 38 21.19 1.03 -2.76
C GLY A 38 20.74 -0.42 -3.02
N THR A 39 21.66 -1.37 -3.19
CA THR A 39 21.31 -2.75 -3.54
C THR A 39 20.83 -3.60 -2.37
N CYS A 40 21.21 -3.23 -1.14
CA CYS A 40 20.75 -3.85 0.10
C CYS A 40 20.55 -2.80 1.20
N PHE A 41 19.90 -3.20 2.29
CA PHE A 41 19.59 -2.30 3.40
C PHE A 41 20.86 -1.82 4.12
N ASN A 42 21.80 -2.74 4.36
CA ASN A 42 23.03 -2.47 5.09
C ASN A 42 24.04 -1.67 4.25
N SER A 43 24.93 -0.96 4.93
CA SER A 43 26.05 -0.23 4.30
C SER A 43 27.34 -1.02 4.48
N LEU A 44 28.31 -0.84 3.57
CA LEU A 44 29.68 -1.32 3.71
C LEU A 44 30.51 -0.23 4.41
N GLN A 45 31.24 -0.61 5.47
CA GLN A 45 32.22 0.28 6.08
C GLN A 45 33.50 0.30 5.26
N VAL A 46 33.88 1.50 4.80
CA VAL A 46 35.15 1.75 4.13
C VAL A 46 36.10 2.37 5.15
N VAL A 47 37.25 1.76 5.35
CA VAL A 47 38.31 2.19 6.27
C VAL A 47 39.44 2.81 5.50
N TYR A 48 39.94 3.96 5.91
CA TYR A 48 41.05 4.68 5.30
C TYR A 48 41.99 5.25 6.36
N ASN A 49 43.27 5.43 6.03
CA ASN A 49 44.30 5.97 6.92
C ASN A 49 45.16 7.02 6.25
N ASP A 50 46.07 7.64 7.04
CA ASP A 50 46.95 8.73 6.62
C ASP A 50 48.13 8.31 5.73
N GLU A 51 48.22 7.01 5.39
CA GLU A 51 49.20 6.51 4.39
C GLU A 51 48.71 6.70 2.96
N LEU A 52 47.42 7.00 2.76
CA LEU A 52 46.84 7.29 1.43
C LEU A 52 47.23 8.67 0.95
N GLU A 53 47.69 8.77 -0.31
CA GLU A 53 48.06 10.06 -0.92
C GLU A 53 46.88 11.05 -0.88
N ASP A 54 45.65 10.59 -1.10
CA ASP A 54 44.43 11.38 -1.13
C ASP A 54 43.77 11.57 0.24
N PHE A 55 44.44 11.25 1.36
CA PHE A 55 43.86 11.30 2.71
C PHE A 55 43.17 12.63 3.01
N SER A 56 43.83 13.74 2.66
CA SER A 56 43.29 15.09 2.89
C SER A 56 42.00 15.38 2.11
N ASP A 57 41.85 14.81 0.94
CA ASP A 57 40.67 14.98 0.09
C ASP A 57 39.53 14.05 0.54
N ILE A 58 39.85 12.82 0.99
CA ILE A 58 38.88 11.94 1.63
C ILE A 58 38.29 12.62 2.87
N GLN A 59 39.11 13.28 3.68
CA GLN A 59 38.66 13.99 4.89
C GLN A 59 37.66 15.13 4.57
N LYS A 60 37.64 15.66 3.35
CA LYS A 60 36.70 16.73 2.93
C LYS A 60 35.35 16.19 2.47
N LEU A 61 35.25 14.90 2.15
CA LEU A 61 34.00 14.29 1.66
C LEU A 61 32.86 14.53 2.63
N LYS A 62 31.67 14.80 2.06
CA LYS A 62 30.47 15.18 2.78
C LYS A 62 29.43 14.04 2.76
N LEU A 63 28.50 14.10 3.69
CA LEU A 63 27.33 13.21 3.70
C LEU A 63 26.51 13.44 2.43
N GLY A 64 26.01 12.36 1.85
CA GLY A 64 25.22 12.42 0.62
C GLY A 64 26.05 12.46 -0.66
N SER A 65 27.38 12.72 -0.60
CA SER A 65 28.25 12.65 -1.78
C SER A 65 28.24 11.25 -2.39
N ALA A 66 28.29 11.20 -3.70
CA ALA A 66 28.45 9.98 -4.48
C ALA A 66 29.92 9.72 -4.75
N ILE A 67 30.42 8.54 -4.43
CA ILE A 67 31.82 8.16 -4.61
C ILE A 67 31.93 6.76 -5.20
N THR A 68 33.05 6.53 -5.91
CA THR A 68 33.51 5.19 -6.25
C THR A 68 34.76 4.90 -5.44
N VAL A 69 34.81 3.77 -4.76
CA VAL A 69 35.91 3.32 -3.93
C VAL A 69 36.47 2.02 -4.45
N SER A 70 37.82 1.87 -4.41
CA SER A 70 38.51 0.60 -4.70
C SER A 70 39.40 0.25 -3.52
N GLY A 71 39.41 -1.03 -3.12
CA GLY A 71 40.18 -1.47 -1.98
C GLY A 71 40.09 -2.98 -1.76
N ILE A 72 40.74 -3.44 -0.71
CA ILE A 72 40.75 -4.86 -0.31
C ILE A 72 39.59 -5.14 0.63
N LEU A 73 38.78 -6.14 0.30
CA LEU A 73 37.72 -6.63 1.19
C LEU A 73 38.34 -7.45 2.31
N ILE A 74 38.06 -7.11 3.55
CA ILE A 74 38.51 -7.83 4.72
C ILE A 74 37.32 -8.27 5.60
N GLU A 75 37.54 -9.26 6.46
CA GLU A 75 36.61 -9.59 7.54
C GLU A 75 36.65 -8.46 8.56
N SER A 76 35.50 -7.97 8.99
CA SER A 76 35.45 -6.87 9.97
C SER A 76 35.96 -7.33 11.32
N PRO A 77 36.89 -6.60 11.96
CA PRO A 77 37.29 -6.86 13.33
C PRO A 77 36.23 -6.42 14.37
N ALA A 78 35.22 -5.63 13.91
CA ALA A 78 34.19 -5.10 14.80
C ALA A 78 32.94 -5.98 14.79
N SER A 79 32.27 -6.09 15.95
CA SER A 79 30.96 -6.73 16.04
C SER A 79 29.88 -5.89 15.36
N GLY A 80 28.97 -6.55 14.64
CA GLY A 80 27.80 -5.91 14.03
C GLY A 80 27.90 -5.68 12.52
N GLN A 81 29.00 -6.05 11.89
CA GLN A 81 29.20 -6.10 10.45
C GLN A 81 30.15 -7.22 10.09
N ASP A 82 29.93 -7.88 8.96
CA ASP A 82 30.75 -9.05 8.55
C ASP A 82 32.01 -8.63 7.80
N PHE A 83 31.95 -7.52 7.06
CA PHE A 83 32.99 -7.09 6.13
C PHE A 83 33.31 -5.60 6.26
N GLU A 84 34.56 -5.27 5.88
CA GLU A 84 35.04 -3.90 5.69
C GLU A 84 35.86 -3.82 4.40
N LEU A 85 35.93 -2.63 3.82
CA LEU A 85 36.81 -2.32 2.67
C LEU A 85 37.98 -1.48 3.14
N GLU A 86 39.20 -2.03 3.10
CA GLU A 86 40.43 -1.23 3.24
C GLU A 86 40.66 -0.43 1.96
N LEU A 87 40.48 0.90 2.04
CA LEU A 87 40.53 1.80 0.89
C LEU A 87 41.94 1.86 0.31
N LYS A 88 42.05 1.75 -1.02
CA LYS A 88 43.27 2.03 -1.79
C LYS A 88 43.15 3.30 -2.61
N SER A 89 42.00 3.54 -3.20
CA SER A 89 41.76 4.74 -3.99
C SER A 89 40.26 5.08 -4.01
N PHE A 90 39.94 6.34 -4.25
CA PHE A 90 38.57 6.79 -4.45
C PHE A 90 38.45 7.76 -5.63
N ARG A 91 37.24 7.93 -6.12
CA ARG A 91 36.86 8.96 -7.07
C ARG A 91 35.57 9.61 -6.61
N LEU A 92 35.53 10.93 -6.58
CA LEU A 92 34.33 11.70 -6.34
C LEU A 92 33.50 11.72 -7.62
N GLU A 93 32.27 11.18 -7.56
CA GLU A 93 31.34 11.15 -8.70
C GLU A 93 30.37 12.33 -8.65
N GLY A 94 29.98 12.74 -7.45
CA GLY A 94 29.12 13.89 -7.23
C GLY A 94 29.28 14.43 -5.82
N ASP A 95 29.65 15.70 -5.71
CA ASP A 95 29.75 16.36 -4.40
C ASP A 95 28.36 16.68 -3.83
N CYS A 96 28.33 17.00 -2.55
CA CYS A 96 27.13 17.36 -1.84
C CYS A 96 27.32 18.73 -1.20
N ASP A 97 26.32 19.61 -1.35
CA ASP A 97 26.39 20.96 -0.79
C ASP A 97 26.26 20.94 0.74
N ASP A 98 26.72 22.03 1.38
CA ASP A 98 26.76 22.15 2.84
C ASP A 98 25.36 22.25 3.46
N ASP A 99 24.36 22.67 2.69
CA ASP A 99 22.97 22.78 3.10
C ASP A 99 22.15 21.48 2.93
N TYR A 100 22.81 20.34 2.62
CA TYR A 100 22.16 19.04 2.54
C TYR A 100 21.32 18.74 3.79
N PRO A 101 19.98 18.57 3.65
CA PRO A 101 19.10 18.59 4.82
C PRO A 101 19.16 17.31 5.67
N LEU A 102 19.71 16.20 5.13
CA LEU A 102 19.80 14.92 5.85
C LEU A 102 21.16 14.78 6.55
N GLN A 103 21.39 15.60 7.56
CA GLN A 103 22.65 15.60 8.34
C GLN A 103 22.69 14.45 9.36
N ALA A 104 23.92 14.01 9.74
CA ALA A 104 24.13 12.97 10.74
C ALA A 104 23.64 13.36 12.14
N LYS A 105 23.66 14.65 12.46
CA LYS A 105 23.17 15.19 13.74
C LYS A 105 21.70 15.58 13.61
N GLY A 106 20.87 14.98 14.46
CA GLY A 106 19.44 15.18 14.45
C GLY A 106 18.72 14.03 13.71
N ARG A 107 17.53 13.70 14.18
CA ARG A 107 16.62 12.81 13.46
C ARG A 107 15.56 13.69 12.82
N PRO A 108 15.51 13.82 11.50
CA PRO A 108 14.48 14.59 10.84
C PRO A 108 13.10 13.96 11.17
N THR A 109 12.12 14.81 11.47
CA THR A 109 10.76 14.35 11.72
C THR A 109 10.13 13.81 10.45
N ARG A 110 9.10 12.97 10.58
CA ARG A 110 8.37 12.47 9.40
C ARG A 110 7.68 13.61 8.64
N GLU A 111 7.20 14.63 9.35
CA GLU A 111 6.60 15.84 8.80
C GLU A 111 7.59 16.57 7.88
N PHE A 112 8.76 16.87 8.39
CA PHE A 112 9.83 17.51 7.60
C PHE A 112 10.23 16.64 6.37
N LEU A 113 10.30 15.32 6.54
CA LEU A 113 10.62 14.41 5.42
C LEU A 113 9.52 14.35 4.36
N ARG A 114 8.27 14.74 4.67
CA ARG A 114 7.21 14.92 3.68
C ARG A 114 7.39 16.19 2.87
N GLU A 115 7.93 17.25 3.46
CA GLU A 115 8.24 18.51 2.77
C GLU A 115 9.39 18.32 1.76
N ILE A 116 10.35 17.43 2.04
CA ILE A 116 11.46 17.07 1.15
C ILE A 116 11.29 15.63 0.62
N ALA A 117 10.12 15.30 0.12
CA ALA A 117 9.78 13.92 -0.27
C ALA A 117 10.77 13.30 -1.26
N TYR A 118 11.37 14.09 -2.14
CA TYR A 118 12.40 13.67 -3.10
C TYR A 118 13.72 13.17 -2.47
N LEU A 119 14.02 13.54 -1.21
CA LEU A 119 15.20 13.07 -0.48
C LEU A 119 14.89 11.98 0.56
N ARG A 120 13.64 11.84 0.98
CA ARG A 120 13.29 10.89 2.06
C ARG A 120 13.64 9.42 1.75
N PRO A 121 13.69 8.93 0.48
CA PRO A 121 14.17 7.58 0.18
C PRO A 121 15.62 7.33 0.62
N ARG A 122 16.41 8.38 0.86
CA ARG A 122 17.79 8.27 1.36
C ARG A 122 17.85 7.95 2.86
N THR A 123 16.75 8.07 3.60
CA THR A 123 16.67 7.71 5.04
C THR A 123 16.39 6.22 5.24
N ASN A 124 16.84 5.65 6.36
CA ASN A 124 16.65 4.22 6.61
C ASN A 124 15.16 3.85 6.71
N LEU A 125 14.33 4.70 7.34
CA LEU A 125 12.90 4.45 7.45
C LEU A 125 12.25 4.32 6.07
N PHE A 126 12.44 5.31 5.21
CA PHE A 126 11.75 5.30 3.90
C PHE A 126 12.37 4.31 2.91
N ARG A 127 13.66 3.99 3.06
CA ARG A 127 14.24 2.85 2.33
C ARG A 127 13.56 1.54 2.70
N ALA A 128 13.37 1.28 4.01
CA ALA A 128 12.65 0.09 4.46
C ALA A 128 11.22 0.08 3.94
N VAL A 129 10.47 1.15 4.14
CA VAL A 129 9.06 1.25 3.71
C VAL A 129 8.90 1.05 2.20
N PHE A 130 9.70 1.73 1.37
CA PHE A 130 9.55 1.62 -0.08
C PHE A 130 10.09 0.29 -0.65
N LYS A 131 11.06 -0.33 0.02
CA LYS A 131 11.45 -1.71 -0.33
C LYS A 131 10.35 -2.70 0.01
N ILE A 132 9.74 -2.60 1.20
CA ILE A 132 8.57 -3.40 1.59
C ILE A 132 7.42 -3.18 0.59
N ARG A 133 7.13 -1.93 0.20
CA ARG A 133 6.13 -1.61 -0.84
C ARG A 133 6.41 -2.35 -2.15
N SER A 134 7.66 -2.34 -2.61
CA SER A 134 8.05 -3.01 -3.86
C SER A 134 7.90 -4.53 -3.77
N VAL A 135 8.34 -5.13 -2.67
CA VAL A 135 8.24 -6.59 -2.45
C VAL A 135 6.79 -7.03 -2.29
N ALA A 136 5.98 -6.27 -1.56
CA ALA A 136 4.55 -6.55 -1.38
C ALA A 136 3.78 -6.47 -2.70
N ALA A 137 4.08 -5.47 -3.55
CA ALA A 137 3.46 -5.36 -4.87
C ALA A 137 3.77 -6.58 -5.75
N TYR A 138 5.03 -7.03 -5.75
CA TYR A 138 5.41 -8.24 -6.47
C TYR A 138 4.72 -9.49 -5.90
N ALA A 139 4.66 -9.62 -4.57
CA ALA A 139 4.00 -10.75 -3.90
C ALA A 139 2.50 -10.84 -4.26
N ILE A 140 1.81 -9.70 -4.35
CA ILE A 140 0.41 -9.62 -4.78
C ILE A 140 0.28 -10.13 -6.23
N HIS A 141 1.06 -9.61 -7.17
CA HIS A 141 1.04 -10.08 -8.54
C HIS A 141 1.36 -11.58 -8.63
N LYS A 142 2.37 -12.04 -7.90
CA LYS A 142 2.77 -13.44 -7.87
C LYS A 142 1.65 -14.33 -7.37
N TYR A 143 1.01 -13.98 -6.25
CA TYR A 143 -0.12 -14.72 -5.70
C TYR A 143 -1.23 -14.91 -6.74
N PHE A 144 -1.71 -13.82 -7.35
CA PHE A 144 -2.81 -13.91 -8.29
C PHE A 144 -2.42 -14.69 -9.56
N GLN A 145 -1.24 -14.43 -10.13
CA GLN A 145 -0.78 -15.12 -11.34
C GLN A 145 -0.61 -16.63 -11.12
N GLU A 146 -0.02 -17.05 -9.99
CA GLU A 146 0.15 -18.48 -9.64
C GLU A 146 -1.18 -19.19 -9.34
N ASN A 147 -2.22 -18.44 -8.95
CA ASN A 147 -3.57 -18.96 -8.74
C ASN A 147 -4.49 -18.83 -9.96
N GLY A 148 -3.93 -18.51 -11.13
CA GLY A 148 -4.62 -18.51 -12.43
C GLY A 148 -5.51 -17.31 -12.67
N TYR A 149 -5.24 -16.17 -12.03
CA TYR A 149 -5.94 -14.93 -12.31
C TYR A 149 -5.31 -14.20 -13.49
N VAL A 150 -6.13 -13.59 -14.31
CA VAL A 150 -5.70 -12.71 -15.41
C VAL A 150 -5.64 -11.27 -14.89
N TYR A 151 -4.45 -10.66 -14.96
CA TYR A 151 -4.29 -9.23 -14.69
C TYR A 151 -4.80 -8.39 -15.85
N PHE A 152 -5.58 -7.35 -15.56
CA PHE A 152 -5.88 -6.31 -16.54
C PHE A 152 -5.75 -4.93 -15.90
N HIS A 153 -5.49 -3.90 -16.70
CA HIS A 153 -5.52 -2.53 -16.22
C HIS A 153 -6.92 -1.93 -16.43
N ALA A 154 -7.53 -1.44 -15.35
CA ALA A 154 -8.76 -0.68 -15.44
C ALA A 154 -8.47 0.72 -15.98
N PRO A 155 -9.36 1.32 -16.79
CA PRO A 155 -9.19 2.68 -17.25
C PRO A 155 -9.23 3.66 -16.06
N LEU A 156 -8.28 4.59 -16.04
CA LEU A 156 -8.21 5.62 -14.98
C LEU A 156 -9.21 6.76 -15.23
N ILE A 157 -9.52 7.04 -16.50
CA ILE A 157 -10.52 8.05 -16.89
C ILE A 157 -11.81 7.32 -17.19
N THR A 158 -12.90 7.73 -16.55
CA THR A 158 -14.21 7.10 -16.68
C THR A 158 -15.33 8.13 -16.77
N ALA A 159 -16.41 7.75 -17.42
CA ALA A 159 -17.68 8.48 -17.38
C ALA A 159 -18.70 7.85 -16.41
N SER A 160 -18.34 6.75 -15.75
CA SER A 160 -19.21 6.00 -14.84
C SER A 160 -18.74 6.15 -13.39
N ASP A 161 -19.67 6.42 -12.49
CA ASP A 161 -19.43 6.37 -11.06
C ASP A 161 -19.69 4.94 -10.53
N CYS A 162 -18.65 4.25 -10.11
CA CYS A 162 -18.75 2.88 -9.63
C CYS A 162 -19.50 2.76 -8.29
N GLU A 163 -19.35 3.74 -7.42
CA GLU A 163 -19.92 3.70 -6.06
C GLU A 163 -21.25 4.46 -5.97
N GLY A 164 -21.57 5.30 -6.96
CA GLY A 164 -22.83 6.05 -7.03
C GLY A 164 -22.91 7.27 -6.11
N ALA A 165 -21.85 7.56 -5.36
CA ALA A 165 -21.80 8.69 -4.40
C ALA A 165 -20.37 9.23 -4.21
N GLY A 166 -19.41 8.82 -5.04
CA GLY A 166 -18.01 9.19 -4.91
C GLY A 166 -17.73 10.64 -5.27
N GLU A 167 -17.00 11.36 -4.44
CA GLU A 167 -16.39 12.63 -4.83
C GLU A 167 -15.25 12.35 -5.81
N MET A 168 -15.50 12.61 -7.10
CA MET A 168 -14.57 12.29 -8.18
C MET A 168 -13.81 13.54 -8.65
N PHE A 169 -12.51 13.41 -8.88
CA PHE A 169 -11.75 14.44 -9.61
C PHE A 169 -12.20 14.48 -11.05
N GLN A 170 -12.62 15.65 -11.51
CA GLN A 170 -13.04 15.85 -12.90
C GLN A 170 -11.83 15.94 -13.83
N VAL A 171 -11.91 15.28 -14.99
CA VAL A 171 -10.94 15.38 -16.08
C VAL A 171 -11.58 16.15 -17.23
N THR A 172 -11.00 17.29 -17.61
CA THR A 172 -11.52 18.15 -18.66
C THR A 172 -10.39 18.88 -19.38
N THR A 173 -10.59 19.18 -20.67
CA THR A 173 -9.72 20.04 -21.49
C THR A 173 -10.39 21.39 -21.78
N LEU A 174 -11.59 21.63 -21.24
CA LEU A 174 -12.30 22.90 -21.38
C LEU A 174 -11.60 24.00 -20.55
N ASP A 175 -11.65 25.20 -21.04
CA ASP A 175 -11.18 26.39 -20.32
C ASP A 175 -12.22 26.83 -19.27
N ILE A 176 -12.17 26.20 -18.09
CA ILE A 176 -13.13 26.45 -17.00
C ILE A 176 -13.01 27.84 -16.37
N GLU A 177 -11.92 28.58 -16.62
CA GLU A 177 -11.73 29.93 -16.09
C GLU A 177 -12.52 30.97 -16.90
N ASN A 178 -12.60 30.77 -18.21
CA ASN A 178 -13.22 31.72 -19.13
C ASN A 178 -14.64 31.35 -19.53
N ASP A 179 -15.04 30.09 -19.44
CA ASP A 179 -16.36 29.63 -19.85
C ASP A 179 -17.41 29.85 -18.75
N LYS A 180 -18.36 30.77 -18.99
CA LYS A 180 -19.48 31.03 -18.07
C LYS A 180 -20.45 29.85 -17.93
N LYS A 181 -20.49 28.95 -18.91
CA LYS A 181 -21.29 27.73 -18.92
C LYS A 181 -20.50 26.59 -19.53
N ILE A 182 -20.24 25.58 -18.71
CA ILE A 182 -19.50 24.39 -19.12
C ILE A 182 -20.40 23.51 -19.99
N ASP A 183 -19.97 23.29 -21.24
CA ASP A 183 -20.64 22.41 -22.22
C ASP A 183 -19.74 21.19 -22.47
N TYR A 184 -19.96 20.11 -21.74
CA TYR A 184 -19.17 18.88 -21.83
C TYR A 184 -19.27 18.18 -23.19
N SER A 185 -20.28 18.52 -24.06
CA SER A 185 -20.34 17.99 -25.42
C SER A 185 -19.18 18.47 -26.29
N LYS A 186 -18.51 19.55 -25.88
CA LYS A 186 -17.34 20.14 -26.55
C LYS A 186 -16.02 19.69 -25.91
N ASP A 187 -16.08 18.96 -24.78
CA ASP A 187 -14.89 18.44 -24.13
C ASP A 187 -14.27 17.29 -24.93
N PHE A 188 -13.03 16.93 -24.61
CA PHE A 188 -12.22 15.94 -25.34
C PHE A 188 -12.97 14.62 -25.61
N PHE A 189 -13.71 14.10 -24.60
CA PHE A 189 -14.47 12.87 -24.71
C PHE A 189 -15.96 13.09 -25.11
N GLY A 190 -16.38 14.32 -25.38
CA GLY A 190 -17.77 14.66 -25.71
C GLY A 190 -18.77 14.47 -24.58
N LYS A 191 -18.29 14.26 -23.33
CA LYS A 191 -19.07 14.07 -22.11
C LYS A 191 -18.24 14.38 -20.88
N LYS A 192 -18.91 14.56 -19.73
CA LYS A 192 -18.21 14.69 -18.44
C LYS A 192 -17.46 13.41 -18.12
N THR A 193 -16.17 13.54 -17.79
CA THR A 193 -15.31 12.44 -17.35
C THR A 193 -14.59 12.77 -16.05
N SER A 194 -14.17 11.74 -15.34
CA SER A 194 -13.52 11.85 -14.04
C SER A 194 -12.43 10.81 -13.89
N LEU A 195 -11.57 10.98 -12.88
CA LEU A 195 -10.66 9.92 -12.45
C LEU A 195 -11.47 8.85 -11.70
N THR A 196 -11.12 7.59 -11.91
CA THR A 196 -11.85 6.44 -11.33
C THR A 196 -11.68 6.34 -9.82
N VAL A 197 -12.73 5.90 -9.12
CA VAL A 197 -12.70 5.54 -7.70
C VAL A 197 -12.46 4.04 -7.48
N SER A 198 -12.63 3.21 -8.54
CA SER A 198 -12.48 1.74 -8.48
C SER A 198 -12.44 1.16 -9.91
N GLY A 199 -11.72 0.06 -10.08
CA GLY A 199 -11.71 -0.73 -11.32
C GLY A 199 -12.71 -1.90 -11.33
N GLN A 200 -13.53 -2.05 -10.28
CA GLN A 200 -14.39 -3.21 -10.05
C GLN A 200 -15.34 -3.50 -11.21
N LEU A 201 -16.11 -2.51 -11.67
CA LEU A 201 -17.15 -2.76 -12.69
C LEU A 201 -16.56 -3.30 -14.00
N GLN A 202 -15.38 -2.80 -14.39
CA GLN A 202 -14.66 -3.32 -15.55
C GLN A 202 -14.04 -4.69 -15.26
N ALA A 203 -13.58 -4.95 -14.02
CA ALA A 203 -13.06 -6.25 -13.61
C ALA A 203 -14.13 -7.34 -13.71
N GLU A 204 -15.38 -7.05 -13.38
CA GLU A 204 -16.50 -7.99 -13.53
C GLU A 204 -16.67 -8.43 -14.99
N THR A 205 -16.45 -7.55 -15.99
CA THR A 205 -16.51 -7.93 -17.40
C THR A 205 -15.46 -8.98 -17.76
N PHE A 206 -14.25 -8.83 -17.22
CA PHE A 206 -13.17 -9.78 -17.44
C PHE A 206 -13.40 -11.09 -16.68
N ALA A 207 -13.92 -11.03 -15.45
CA ALA A 207 -14.26 -12.22 -14.68
C ALA A 207 -15.29 -13.11 -15.38
N LEU A 208 -16.30 -12.49 -16.01
CA LEU A 208 -17.32 -13.20 -16.78
C LEU A 208 -16.80 -13.78 -18.12
N ALA A 209 -15.56 -13.54 -18.48
CA ALA A 209 -14.87 -14.11 -19.64
C ALA A 209 -13.74 -15.05 -19.27
N TYR A 210 -12.92 -14.68 -18.28
CA TYR A 210 -11.70 -15.40 -17.86
C TYR A 210 -11.87 -16.19 -16.57
N LYS A 211 -13.03 -16.13 -15.91
CA LYS A 211 -13.37 -16.75 -14.64
C LYS A 211 -12.70 -16.10 -13.42
N LYS A 212 -11.42 -15.76 -13.49
CA LYS A 212 -10.65 -15.11 -12.42
C LYS A 212 -9.83 -13.97 -12.98
N THR A 213 -10.03 -12.79 -12.49
CA THR A 213 -9.29 -11.59 -12.91
C THR A 213 -8.94 -10.73 -11.70
N TYR A 214 -7.98 -9.84 -11.86
CA TYR A 214 -7.72 -8.81 -10.89
C TYR A 214 -7.18 -7.54 -11.56
N THR A 215 -7.46 -6.40 -10.96
CA THR A 215 -6.77 -5.14 -11.23
C THR A 215 -5.94 -4.75 -10.01
N PHE A 216 -4.82 -4.11 -10.26
CA PHE A 216 -3.96 -3.53 -9.23
C PHE A 216 -3.42 -2.22 -9.77
N GLY A 217 -3.98 -1.12 -9.35
CA GLY A 217 -3.69 0.18 -9.93
C GLY A 217 -4.20 1.35 -9.11
N PRO A 218 -3.87 2.57 -9.55
CA PRO A 218 -4.27 3.79 -8.86
C PRO A 218 -5.78 4.03 -8.93
N THR A 219 -6.32 4.54 -7.84
CA THR A 219 -7.68 5.05 -7.69
C THR A 219 -7.64 6.42 -7.03
N PHE A 220 -8.71 7.20 -7.20
CA PHE A 220 -8.72 8.60 -6.83
C PHE A 220 -10.04 8.95 -6.13
N ARG A 221 -9.94 9.63 -4.98
CA ARG A 221 -11.11 10.14 -4.25
C ARG A 221 -10.86 11.60 -3.87
N ALA A 222 -11.79 12.47 -4.23
CA ALA A 222 -11.70 13.91 -3.98
C ALA A 222 -12.25 14.31 -2.59
N GLU A 223 -12.44 13.35 -1.71
CA GLU A 223 -12.93 13.56 -0.35
C GLU A 223 -12.02 14.53 0.42
N ASN A 224 -12.61 15.56 1.03
CA ASN A 224 -11.89 16.50 1.87
C ASN A 224 -11.61 15.89 3.26
N SER A 225 -10.88 14.79 3.30
CA SER A 225 -10.53 14.07 4.53
C SER A 225 -9.05 14.21 4.83
N ASN A 226 -8.71 14.77 5.98
CA ASN A 226 -7.33 15.01 6.42
C ASN A 226 -6.91 14.06 7.56
N THR A 227 -7.24 12.77 7.46
CA THR A 227 -6.90 11.76 8.45
C THR A 227 -5.56 11.09 8.19
N LYS A 228 -5.10 10.24 9.10
CA LYS A 228 -3.88 9.43 8.93
C LYS A 228 -4.05 8.29 7.91
N THR A 229 -5.26 7.94 7.52
CA THR A 229 -5.59 6.77 6.70
C THR A 229 -6.19 7.11 5.34
N HIS A 230 -6.35 8.42 5.00
CA HIS A 230 -6.89 8.86 3.72
C HIS A 230 -5.85 9.60 2.88
N ALA A 231 -5.83 9.29 1.60
CA ALA A 231 -5.10 10.01 0.55
C ALA A 231 -6.02 10.12 -0.67
N SER A 232 -5.83 11.17 -1.48
CA SER A 232 -6.65 11.41 -2.68
C SER A 232 -6.24 10.53 -3.86
N GLU A 233 -5.04 10.00 -3.87
CA GLU A 233 -4.51 9.01 -4.80
C GLU A 233 -3.91 7.85 -4.00
N PHE A 234 -4.37 6.64 -4.27
CA PHE A 234 -3.92 5.41 -3.63
C PHE A 234 -4.12 4.23 -4.59
N TRP A 235 -3.60 3.06 -4.26
CA TRP A 235 -3.70 1.88 -5.11
C TRP A 235 -4.67 0.87 -4.53
N MET A 236 -5.54 0.32 -5.40
CA MET A 236 -6.46 -0.76 -5.03
C MET A 236 -6.05 -2.08 -5.68
N ILE A 237 -6.22 -3.15 -4.93
CA ILE A 237 -6.17 -4.52 -5.39
C ILE A 237 -7.61 -5.01 -5.44
N GLU A 238 -8.12 -5.35 -6.62
CA GLU A 238 -9.54 -5.66 -6.83
C GLU A 238 -9.68 -6.93 -7.70
N PRO A 239 -9.67 -8.12 -7.08
CA PRO A 239 -9.98 -9.37 -7.79
C PRO A 239 -11.49 -9.55 -7.95
N GLU A 240 -11.91 -10.17 -9.06
CA GLU A 240 -13.27 -10.60 -9.34
C GLU A 240 -13.28 -12.03 -9.86
N MET A 241 -14.24 -12.84 -9.40
CA MET A 241 -14.27 -14.28 -9.63
C MET A 241 -15.67 -14.74 -10.01
N ALA A 242 -15.84 -15.24 -11.23
CA ALA A 242 -17.06 -15.88 -11.67
C ALA A 242 -17.20 -17.30 -11.07
N PHE A 243 -18.44 -17.71 -10.81
CA PHE A 243 -18.77 -18.97 -10.15
C PHE A 243 -18.14 -19.11 -8.77
N CYS A 244 -18.04 -17.99 -8.07
CA CYS A 244 -17.54 -17.85 -6.72
C CYS A 244 -18.60 -17.15 -5.88
N ASP A 245 -18.98 -17.74 -4.77
CA ASP A 245 -19.89 -17.15 -3.79
C ASP A 245 -19.13 -16.39 -2.70
N LEU A 246 -19.83 -15.85 -1.71
CA LEU A 246 -19.22 -15.08 -0.62
C LEU A 246 -18.23 -15.92 0.20
N GLU A 247 -18.50 -17.23 0.38
CA GLU A 247 -17.60 -18.12 1.11
C GLU A 247 -16.26 -18.27 0.39
N GLY A 248 -16.31 -18.52 -0.93
CA GLY A 248 -15.10 -18.57 -1.76
C GLY A 248 -14.34 -17.26 -1.81
N ASP A 249 -15.04 -16.12 -1.79
CA ASP A 249 -14.42 -14.78 -1.71
C ASP A 249 -13.61 -14.62 -0.42
N MET A 250 -14.19 -14.94 0.74
CA MET A 250 -13.50 -14.93 2.04
C MET A 250 -12.29 -15.88 2.09
N GLU A 251 -12.36 -17.04 1.44
CA GLU A 251 -11.21 -17.95 1.33
C GLU A 251 -10.04 -17.33 0.55
N VAL A 252 -10.33 -16.61 -0.54
CA VAL A 252 -9.32 -15.91 -1.32
C VAL A 252 -8.74 -14.75 -0.53
N MET A 253 -9.58 -13.95 0.15
CA MET A 253 -9.13 -12.85 1.03
C MET A 253 -8.14 -13.36 2.09
N GLU A 254 -8.49 -14.43 2.81
CA GLU A 254 -7.65 -15.04 3.85
C GLU A 254 -6.33 -15.57 3.27
N SER A 255 -6.40 -16.35 2.19
CA SER A 255 -5.22 -16.99 1.61
C SER A 255 -4.26 -15.97 1.00
N MET A 256 -4.77 -14.94 0.31
CA MET A 256 -3.96 -13.86 -0.25
C MET A 256 -3.25 -13.07 0.85
N LEU A 257 -3.98 -12.66 1.90
CA LEU A 257 -3.40 -11.89 3.00
C LEU A 257 -2.28 -12.68 3.69
N LYS A 258 -2.52 -13.96 4.01
CA LYS A 258 -1.50 -14.82 4.62
C LYS A 258 -0.27 -15.00 3.74
N TYR A 259 -0.44 -15.08 2.41
CA TYR A 259 0.65 -15.20 1.46
C TYR A 259 1.50 -13.93 1.41
N VAL A 260 0.86 -12.77 1.26
CA VAL A 260 1.57 -11.49 1.08
C VAL A 260 2.32 -11.07 2.34
N VAL A 261 1.80 -11.38 3.53
CA VAL A 261 2.40 -10.98 4.81
C VAL A 261 3.76 -11.64 5.08
N VAL A 262 4.09 -12.75 4.44
CA VAL A 262 5.37 -13.47 4.64
C VAL A 262 6.59 -12.67 4.17
N LEU A 263 6.50 -11.91 3.09
CA LEU A 263 7.53 -10.97 2.57
C LEU A 263 8.97 -11.51 2.57
N ASP A 264 9.19 -12.68 2.00
CA ASP A 264 10.48 -13.41 2.01
C ASP A 264 11.72 -12.57 1.59
N ASN A 265 11.54 -11.52 0.79
CA ASN A 265 12.63 -10.71 0.22
C ASN A 265 12.78 -9.33 0.87
N ALA A 266 12.25 -9.13 2.10
CA ALA A 266 12.33 -7.87 2.84
C ALA A 266 12.67 -8.08 4.33
N GLY A 267 13.44 -9.11 4.66
CA GLY A 267 13.75 -9.50 6.04
C GLY A 267 14.48 -8.43 6.84
N ASP A 268 15.47 -7.77 6.24
CA ASP A 268 16.23 -6.69 6.90
C ASP A 268 15.36 -5.47 7.14
N GLU A 269 14.52 -5.12 6.17
CA GLU A 269 13.61 -3.98 6.23
C GLU A 269 12.50 -4.20 7.26
N ILE A 270 11.93 -5.41 7.33
CA ILE A 270 10.95 -5.79 8.36
C ILE A 270 11.61 -5.79 9.75
N SER A 271 12.83 -6.31 9.87
CA SER A 271 13.59 -6.29 11.13
C SER A 271 13.88 -4.85 11.58
N PHE A 272 14.18 -3.95 10.65
CA PHE A 272 14.32 -2.54 10.95
C PHE A 272 13.00 -1.94 11.45
N CYS A 273 11.89 -2.24 10.79
CA CYS A 273 10.56 -1.76 11.20
C CYS A 273 10.18 -2.30 12.59
N ASP A 274 10.41 -3.57 12.85
CA ASP A 274 10.16 -4.19 14.17
C ASP A 274 10.94 -3.50 15.31
N LYS A 275 12.19 -3.14 15.04
CA LYS A 275 13.06 -2.52 16.04
C LYS A 275 12.81 -1.04 16.26
N PHE A 276 12.46 -0.28 15.21
CA PHE A 276 12.48 1.19 15.21
C PHE A 276 11.14 1.87 14.91
N VAL A 277 10.16 1.13 14.43
CA VAL A 277 8.83 1.67 14.05
C VAL A 277 7.75 1.11 14.96
N GLU A 278 7.52 -0.21 14.94
CA GLU A 278 6.52 -0.89 15.77
C GLU A 278 7.14 -2.13 16.41
N LYS A 279 7.44 -2.05 17.70
CA LYS A 279 8.01 -3.18 18.44
C LYS A 279 7.03 -4.35 18.49
N GLY A 280 7.49 -5.54 18.10
CA GLY A 280 6.67 -6.77 18.03
C GLY A 280 5.96 -6.93 16.69
N LEU A 281 6.32 -6.16 15.67
CA LEU A 281 5.75 -6.24 14.31
C LEU A 281 5.90 -7.65 13.73
N ILE A 282 7.08 -8.26 13.83
CA ILE A 282 7.34 -9.62 13.31
C ILE A 282 6.41 -10.63 13.99
N GLU A 283 6.24 -10.55 15.30
CA GLU A 283 5.35 -11.43 16.05
C GLU A 283 3.89 -11.25 15.63
N LYS A 284 3.43 -10.00 15.45
CA LYS A 284 2.11 -9.65 14.95
C LYS A 284 1.85 -10.28 13.58
N LEU A 285 2.77 -10.13 12.63
CA LEU A 285 2.65 -10.69 11.28
C LEU A 285 2.64 -12.23 11.30
N GLN A 286 3.50 -12.86 12.07
CA GLN A 286 3.53 -14.32 12.23
C GLN A 286 2.25 -14.86 12.90
N LYS A 287 1.69 -14.13 13.86
CA LYS A 287 0.42 -14.48 14.49
C LYS A 287 -0.71 -14.46 13.48
N LEU A 288 -0.79 -13.45 12.61
CA LEU A 288 -1.80 -13.37 11.56
C LEU A 288 -1.74 -14.59 10.63
N VAL A 289 -0.55 -14.97 10.15
CA VAL A 289 -0.37 -16.12 9.25
C VAL A 289 -0.88 -17.42 9.89
N LYS A 290 -0.70 -17.60 11.20
CA LYS A 290 -1.09 -18.80 11.96
C LYS A 290 -2.54 -18.75 12.45
N SER A 291 -3.19 -17.58 12.47
CA SER A 291 -4.53 -17.43 13.01
C SER A 291 -5.59 -18.05 12.11
N LYS A 292 -6.67 -18.49 12.73
CA LYS A 292 -7.94 -18.81 12.05
C LYS A 292 -8.77 -17.53 12.04
N PHE A 293 -9.33 -17.17 10.89
CA PHE A 293 -10.20 -16.02 10.76
C PHE A 293 -11.60 -16.37 11.23
N THR A 294 -12.15 -15.58 12.13
CA THR A 294 -13.51 -15.76 12.65
C THR A 294 -14.51 -15.16 11.68
N ARG A 295 -15.73 -15.73 11.62
CA ARG A 295 -16.84 -15.24 10.77
C ARG A 295 -18.02 -14.94 11.67
N ILE A 296 -18.55 -13.73 11.57
CA ILE A 296 -19.75 -13.26 12.28
C ILE A 296 -20.60 -12.40 11.34
N THR A 297 -21.88 -12.30 11.61
CA THR A 297 -22.75 -11.36 10.92
C THR A 297 -22.66 -9.95 11.53
N HIS A 298 -23.02 -8.92 10.78
CA HIS A 298 -23.15 -7.54 11.31
C HIS A 298 -24.07 -7.49 12.54
N LYS A 299 -25.17 -8.23 12.52
CA LYS A 299 -26.10 -8.32 13.66
C LYS A 299 -25.43 -8.90 14.92
N GLU A 300 -24.62 -9.95 14.76
CA GLU A 300 -23.84 -10.53 15.87
C GLU A 300 -22.78 -9.57 16.37
N ALA A 301 -22.09 -8.85 15.47
CA ALA A 301 -21.13 -7.80 15.84
C ALA A 301 -21.79 -6.71 16.68
N ILE A 302 -22.91 -6.15 16.24
CA ILE A 302 -23.67 -5.15 17.01
C ILE A 302 -24.16 -5.71 18.35
N THR A 303 -24.61 -6.95 18.38
CA THR A 303 -25.04 -7.62 19.63
C THR A 303 -23.87 -7.77 20.61
N LEU A 304 -22.69 -8.16 20.12
CA LEU A 304 -21.48 -8.24 20.93
C LEU A 304 -21.12 -6.88 21.53
N LEU A 305 -21.11 -5.82 20.71
CA LEU A 305 -20.75 -4.47 21.13
C LEU A 305 -21.73 -3.91 22.16
N LYS A 306 -23.04 -4.11 21.97
CA LYS A 306 -24.07 -3.67 22.93
C LYS A 306 -23.99 -4.38 24.27
N ASN A 307 -23.51 -5.62 24.30
CA ASN A 307 -23.28 -6.39 25.52
C ASN A 307 -21.93 -6.08 26.18
N ALA A 308 -21.05 -5.38 25.53
CA ALA A 308 -19.77 -4.96 26.08
C ALA A 308 -19.98 -3.88 27.17
N LYS A 309 -19.22 -3.99 28.26
CA LYS A 309 -19.22 -2.98 29.33
C LYS A 309 -18.20 -1.89 29.01
N VAL A 310 -18.40 -1.22 27.87
CA VAL A 310 -17.53 -0.15 27.35
C VAL A 310 -18.39 1.10 27.17
N ASP A 311 -17.85 2.24 27.53
CA ASP A 311 -18.43 3.55 27.25
C ASP A 311 -17.95 3.98 25.86
N TRP A 312 -18.80 3.80 24.85
CA TRP A 312 -18.46 4.04 23.46
C TRP A 312 -18.50 5.54 23.12
N GLU A 313 -17.59 6.02 22.31
CA GLU A 313 -17.68 7.35 21.70
C GLU A 313 -18.83 7.40 20.68
N PHE A 314 -19.01 6.30 19.94
CA PHE A 314 -20.10 6.11 18.97
C PHE A 314 -20.95 4.91 19.41
N GLU A 315 -22.22 5.11 19.71
CA GLU A 315 -23.11 4.00 20.08
C GLU A 315 -23.28 3.00 18.94
N PRO A 316 -23.05 1.68 19.15
CA PRO A 316 -23.22 0.69 18.11
C PRO A 316 -24.70 0.42 17.82
N ASN A 317 -25.17 0.82 16.63
CA ASN A 317 -26.55 0.64 16.21
C ASN A 317 -26.65 -0.27 14.98
N TYR A 318 -27.68 -1.12 14.96
CA TYR A 318 -27.99 -1.91 13.78
C TYR A 318 -28.45 -0.98 12.64
N GLY A 319 -27.88 -1.14 11.45
CA GLY A 319 -28.16 -0.27 10.30
C GLY A 319 -27.15 0.86 10.11
N GLU A 320 -26.20 0.99 11.02
CA GLU A 320 -25.11 1.94 10.94
C GLU A 320 -23.77 1.22 10.66
N ASP A 321 -22.77 1.96 10.23
CA ASP A 321 -21.43 1.47 10.00
C ASP A 321 -20.71 1.15 11.31
N ILE A 322 -19.65 0.35 11.26
CA ILE A 322 -18.84 -0.04 12.41
C ILE A 322 -17.70 0.97 12.59
N ALA A 323 -17.68 1.67 13.73
CA ALA A 323 -16.65 2.65 14.04
C ALA A 323 -15.31 1.98 14.37
N LYS A 324 -14.19 2.71 14.23
CA LYS A 324 -12.83 2.19 14.50
C LYS A 324 -12.63 1.61 15.90
N GLU A 325 -13.29 2.16 16.91
CA GLU A 325 -13.25 1.62 18.26
C GLU A 325 -13.96 0.25 18.37
N HIS A 326 -15.02 0.07 17.58
CA HIS A 326 -15.76 -1.19 17.46
C HIS A 326 -14.92 -2.26 16.74
N GLU A 327 -14.30 -1.93 15.60
CA GLU A 327 -13.39 -2.81 14.86
C GLU A 327 -12.27 -3.34 15.76
N LYS A 328 -11.67 -2.43 16.54
CA LYS A 328 -10.63 -2.77 17.51
C LYS A 328 -11.16 -3.74 18.57
N TYR A 329 -12.29 -3.43 19.19
CA TYR A 329 -12.88 -4.29 20.22
C TYR A 329 -13.24 -5.68 19.69
N ILE A 330 -13.84 -5.77 18.50
CA ILE A 330 -14.23 -7.05 17.86
C ILE A 330 -13.00 -7.92 17.63
N THR A 331 -11.94 -7.34 17.04
CA THR A 331 -10.69 -8.08 16.74
C THR A 331 -9.94 -8.49 18.01
N GLU A 332 -9.96 -7.68 19.08
CA GLU A 332 -9.41 -8.02 20.38
C GLU A 332 -10.20 -9.12 21.08
N TYR A 333 -11.55 -9.06 21.04
CA TYR A 333 -12.42 -10.07 21.62
C TYR A 333 -12.20 -11.46 21.03
N TYR A 334 -12.10 -11.55 19.69
CA TYR A 334 -11.82 -12.80 18.99
C TYR A 334 -10.33 -13.15 18.90
N ASN A 335 -9.46 -12.26 19.39
CA ASN A 335 -8.01 -12.38 19.39
C ASN A 335 -7.41 -12.72 18.00
N GLY A 336 -8.00 -12.18 16.94
CA GLY A 336 -7.57 -12.42 15.55
C GLY A 336 -8.42 -11.69 14.53
N PRO A 337 -8.18 -11.93 13.24
CA PRO A 337 -9.00 -11.36 12.16
C PRO A 337 -10.44 -11.88 12.17
N VAL A 338 -11.36 -10.98 11.80
CA VAL A 338 -12.79 -11.26 11.81
C VAL A 338 -13.42 -10.83 10.49
N PHE A 339 -14.10 -11.74 9.82
CA PHE A 339 -15.02 -11.41 8.73
C PHE A 339 -16.38 -11.02 9.30
N ILE A 340 -16.89 -9.87 8.89
CA ILE A 340 -18.24 -9.39 9.24
C ILE A 340 -19.09 -9.44 7.99
N THR A 341 -20.15 -10.27 8.01
CA THR A 341 -21.02 -10.54 6.86
C THR A 341 -22.44 -10.03 7.06
N ASP A 342 -23.27 -10.18 6.05
CA ASP A 342 -24.72 -9.90 6.10
C ASP A 342 -25.03 -8.49 6.58
N TRP A 343 -24.43 -7.54 5.91
CA TRP A 343 -24.58 -6.11 6.20
C TRP A 343 -25.97 -5.58 5.83
N PRO A 344 -26.49 -4.60 6.57
CA PRO A 344 -27.74 -3.93 6.18
C PRO A 344 -27.61 -3.32 4.78
N LYS A 345 -28.59 -3.55 3.92
CA LYS A 345 -28.58 -3.10 2.52
C LYS A 345 -28.46 -1.59 2.35
N ASP A 346 -29.01 -0.83 3.31
CA ASP A 346 -29.13 0.62 3.15
C ASP A 346 -27.82 1.39 3.33
N ILE A 347 -26.78 0.72 3.86
CA ILE A 347 -25.43 1.26 4.03
C ILE A 347 -24.41 0.64 3.07
N LYS A 348 -24.84 -0.19 2.11
CA LYS A 348 -23.95 -0.87 1.16
C LYS A 348 -24.34 -0.58 -0.28
N ALA A 349 -23.37 -0.75 -1.20
CA ALA A 349 -23.48 -0.38 -2.60
C ALA A 349 -24.57 -1.16 -3.36
N PHE A 350 -25.03 -0.57 -4.46
CA PHE A 350 -26.15 -1.05 -5.28
C PHE A 350 -25.94 -2.43 -5.91
N TYR A 351 -24.70 -2.77 -6.22
CA TYR A 351 -24.34 -4.02 -6.93
C TYR A 351 -24.26 -5.25 -6.05
N MET A 352 -24.35 -5.10 -4.72
CA MET A 352 -24.25 -6.21 -3.78
C MET A 352 -25.51 -7.04 -3.77
N LYS A 353 -25.35 -8.37 -3.79
CA LYS A 353 -26.47 -9.32 -3.83
C LYS A 353 -27.29 -9.27 -2.57
N LEU A 354 -28.61 -9.11 -2.75
CA LEU A 354 -29.55 -9.13 -1.64
C LEU A 354 -29.72 -10.54 -1.08
N ASN A 355 -29.70 -10.69 0.24
CA ASN A 355 -30.07 -11.92 0.93
C ASN A 355 -31.59 -12.20 0.81
N ASP A 356 -32.00 -13.43 1.10
CA ASP A 356 -33.41 -13.85 1.03
C ASP A 356 -34.30 -13.12 2.04
N ASP A 357 -33.73 -12.53 3.10
CA ASP A 357 -34.44 -11.71 4.09
C ASP A 357 -34.90 -10.36 3.52
N GLY A 358 -34.39 -9.96 2.37
CA GLY A 358 -34.70 -8.68 1.71
C GLY A 358 -34.21 -7.44 2.47
N GLN A 359 -33.43 -7.58 3.56
CA GLN A 359 -32.95 -6.52 4.42
C GLN A 359 -31.43 -6.41 4.43
N THR A 360 -30.73 -7.51 4.23
CA THR A 360 -29.26 -7.59 4.23
C THR A 360 -28.71 -7.94 2.86
N VAL A 361 -27.41 -7.67 2.66
CA VAL A 361 -26.67 -8.03 1.44
C VAL A 361 -25.54 -8.98 1.76
N ARG A 362 -25.15 -9.80 0.79
CA ARG A 362 -23.99 -10.70 0.86
C ARG A 362 -22.68 -9.95 0.71
N ALA A 363 -22.46 -9.01 1.62
CA ALA A 363 -21.24 -8.24 1.76
C ALA A 363 -20.36 -8.83 2.86
N VAL A 364 -19.09 -8.57 2.80
CA VAL A 364 -18.10 -8.93 3.81
C VAL A 364 -17.07 -7.82 3.97
N ASP A 365 -16.76 -7.49 5.21
CA ASP A 365 -15.60 -6.68 5.56
C ASP A 365 -14.66 -7.52 6.43
N LEU A 366 -13.35 -7.46 6.15
CA LEU A 366 -12.32 -8.15 6.93
C LEU A 366 -11.65 -7.17 7.89
N GLU A 367 -11.92 -7.37 9.17
CA GLU A 367 -11.28 -6.65 10.26
C GLU A 367 -10.01 -7.35 10.71
N VAL A 368 -8.91 -6.62 10.78
CA VAL A 368 -7.59 -7.16 11.17
C VAL A 368 -7.08 -6.43 12.41
N PRO A 369 -6.59 -7.15 13.44
CA PRO A 369 -6.06 -6.51 14.66
C PRO A 369 -4.97 -5.48 14.34
N GLY A 370 -5.19 -4.24 14.76
CA GLY A 370 -4.26 -3.12 14.53
C GLY A 370 -4.35 -2.43 13.17
N ALA A 371 -5.16 -2.96 12.24
CA ALA A 371 -5.44 -2.32 10.94
C ALA A 371 -6.89 -1.81 10.83
N GLY A 372 -7.83 -2.44 11.55
CA GLY A 372 -9.26 -2.25 11.32
C GLY A 372 -9.72 -2.92 10.02
N GLU A 373 -10.72 -2.34 9.35
CA GLU A 373 -11.16 -2.82 8.04
C GLU A 373 -10.02 -2.73 7.01
N LEU A 374 -9.54 -3.89 6.57
CA LEU A 374 -8.45 -4.02 5.60
C LEU A 374 -8.96 -4.34 4.20
N MET A 375 -10.03 -5.13 4.08
CA MET A 375 -10.66 -5.53 2.83
C MET A 375 -12.17 -5.46 2.95
N GLY A 376 -12.84 -5.02 1.88
CA GLY A 376 -14.27 -5.07 1.73
C GLY A 376 -14.65 -5.78 0.44
N GLY A 377 -15.65 -6.66 0.48
CA GLY A 377 -16.08 -7.45 -0.67
C GLY A 377 -17.55 -7.81 -0.67
N SER A 378 -18.01 -8.46 -1.72
CA SER A 378 -19.38 -8.98 -1.79
C SER A 378 -19.58 -10.02 -2.89
N GLU A 379 -20.58 -10.84 -2.75
CA GLU A 379 -21.22 -11.48 -3.89
C GLU A 379 -22.02 -10.43 -4.67
N ARG A 380 -21.88 -10.41 -5.99
CA ARG A 380 -22.50 -9.41 -6.86
C ARG A 380 -23.92 -9.84 -7.27
N GLU A 381 -24.83 -8.86 -7.42
CA GLU A 381 -26.19 -9.19 -7.89
C GLU A 381 -26.13 -9.65 -9.35
N GLY A 382 -26.44 -10.93 -9.55
CA GLY A 382 -26.45 -11.58 -10.87
C GLY A 382 -27.79 -11.47 -11.61
N ASN A 383 -28.85 -10.99 -10.96
CA ASN A 383 -30.19 -10.86 -11.57
C ASN A 383 -30.41 -9.43 -12.05
N TYR A 384 -30.73 -9.30 -13.35
CA TYR A 384 -30.97 -8.00 -13.99
C TYR A 384 -32.09 -7.19 -13.32
N ASP A 385 -33.26 -7.81 -13.10
CA ASP A 385 -34.42 -7.09 -12.57
C ASP A 385 -34.21 -6.62 -11.13
N LYS A 386 -33.53 -7.45 -10.30
CA LYS A 386 -33.17 -7.08 -8.94
C LYS A 386 -32.18 -5.93 -8.90
N LEU A 387 -31.17 -5.95 -9.78
CA LEU A 387 -30.16 -4.90 -9.87
C LEU A 387 -30.79 -3.58 -10.32
N VAL A 388 -31.63 -3.58 -11.37
CA VAL A 388 -32.38 -2.40 -11.83
C VAL A 388 -33.29 -1.85 -10.73
N LYS A 389 -34.00 -2.74 -10.03
CA LYS A 389 -34.83 -2.33 -8.90
C LYS A 389 -34.02 -1.61 -7.83
N ARG A 390 -32.85 -2.15 -7.47
CA ARG A 390 -31.97 -1.55 -6.47
C ARG A 390 -31.44 -0.19 -6.92
N MET A 391 -31.05 -0.05 -8.18
CA MET A 391 -30.61 1.24 -8.73
C MET A 391 -31.73 2.30 -8.65
N LYS A 392 -32.99 1.91 -8.92
CA LYS A 392 -34.15 2.81 -8.78
C LYS A 392 -34.40 3.23 -7.33
N GLU A 393 -34.28 2.31 -6.39
CA GLU A 393 -34.38 2.64 -4.94
C GLU A 393 -33.36 3.68 -4.52
N LEU A 394 -32.17 3.67 -5.11
CA LEU A 394 -31.07 4.62 -4.86
C LEU A 394 -31.06 5.85 -5.77
N ASN A 395 -32.09 6.03 -6.61
CA ASN A 395 -32.20 7.13 -7.59
C ASN A 395 -31.02 7.20 -8.57
N MET A 396 -30.42 6.07 -8.93
CA MET A 396 -29.32 5.98 -9.89
C MET A 396 -29.84 5.93 -11.32
N SER A 397 -29.11 6.56 -12.27
CA SER A 397 -29.41 6.47 -13.70
C SER A 397 -28.98 5.13 -14.29
N GLU A 398 -29.90 4.45 -14.99
CA GLU A 398 -29.60 3.22 -15.72
C GLU A 398 -28.74 3.50 -16.96
N GLU A 399 -28.87 4.68 -17.58
CA GLU A 399 -28.23 5.05 -18.84
C GLU A 399 -26.70 4.99 -18.77
N SER A 400 -26.12 5.48 -17.68
CA SER A 400 -24.66 5.50 -17.49
C SER A 400 -24.06 4.11 -17.21
N LEU A 401 -24.90 3.12 -16.82
CA LEU A 401 -24.51 1.76 -16.44
C LEU A 401 -25.20 0.69 -17.30
N GLU A 402 -25.80 1.05 -18.45
CA GLU A 402 -26.46 0.09 -19.34
C GLU A 402 -25.54 -1.07 -19.74
N TRP A 403 -24.28 -0.79 -20.05
CA TRP A 403 -23.29 -1.80 -20.39
C TRP A 403 -23.06 -2.79 -19.23
N TYR A 404 -23.07 -2.31 -17.99
CA TYR A 404 -22.91 -3.12 -16.78
C TYR A 404 -24.15 -3.98 -16.51
N LEU A 405 -25.35 -3.41 -16.68
CA LEU A 405 -26.61 -4.14 -16.60
C LEU A 405 -26.68 -5.26 -17.64
N ASN A 406 -26.21 -5.02 -18.87
CA ASN A 406 -26.19 -5.98 -19.95
C ASN A 406 -25.34 -7.24 -19.65
N LEU A 407 -24.36 -7.15 -18.74
CA LEU A 407 -23.62 -8.34 -18.28
C LEU A 407 -24.56 -9.42 -17.68
N ARG A 408 -25.65 -8.99 -17.04
CA ARG A 408 -26.63 -9.92 -16.45
C ARG A 408 -27.55 -10.54 -17.51
N ARG A 409 -27.72 -9.85 -18.67
CA ARG A 409 -28.53 -10.35 -19.79
C ARG A 409 -27.79 -11.31 -20.71
N PHE A 410 -26.47 -11.18 -20.80
CA PHE A 410 -25.65 -11.88 -21.76
C PHE A 410 -24.78 -12.95 -21.11
N GLY A 411 -25.40 -13.89 -20.40
CA GLY A 411 -24.73 -15.02 -19.77
C GLY A 411 -24.08 -14.68 -18.42
N GLY A 412 -24.69 -13.77 -17.66
CA GLY A 412 -24.27 -13.46 -16.29
C GLY A 412 -24.40 -14.68 -15.37
N CYS A 413 -23.51 -14.80 -14.42
CA CYS A 413 -23.52 -15.85 -13.39
C CYS A 413 -23.31 -15.22 -12.00
N TYR A 414 -23.45 -16.03 -10.95
CA TYR A 414 -23.02 -15.58 -9.62
C TYR A 414 -21.51 -15.37 -9.63
N HIS A 415 -21.08 -14.30 -9.02
CA HIS A 415 -19.66 -13.91 -8.95
C HIS A 415 -19.45 -13.01 -7.73
N SER A 416 -18.24 -12.96 -7.27
CA SER A 416 -17.83 -12.19 -6.10
C SER A 416 -16.46 -11.57 -6.29
N GLY A 417 -16.16 -10.62 -5.46
CA GLY A 417 -14.86 -9.99 -5.44
C GLY A 417 -14.72 -9.02 -4.27
N PHE A 418 -13.52 -8.54 -4.05
CA PHE A 418 -13.21 -7.65 -2.95
C PHE A 418 -12.23 -6.54 -3.38
N GLY A 419 -12.18 -5.49 -2.58
CA GLY A 419 -11.18 -4.43 -2.69
C GLY A 419 -10.27 -4.41 -1.47
N MET A 420 -8.97 -4.20 -1.70
CA MET A 420 -8.00 -3.93 -0.64
C MET A 420 -7.17 -2.71 -1.01
N GLY A 421 -7.16 -1.69 -0.12
CA GLY A 421 -6.26 -0.56 -0.27
C GLY A 421 -4.81 -0.99 -0.01
N PHE A 422 -3.94 -0.83 -1.00
CA PHE A 422 -2.53 -1.24 -0.88
C PHE A 422 -1.81 -0.48 0.21
N GLU A 423 -2.09 0.77 0.38
CA GLU A 423 -1.49 1.61 1.41
C GLU A 423 -1.92 1.20 2.83
N ARG A 424 -3.16 0.74 3.02
CA ARG A 424 -3.61 0.18 4.31
C ARG A 424 -2.84 -1.10 4.65
N LEU A 425 -2.64 -1.98 3.66
CA LEU A 425 -1.77 -3.15 3.82
C LEU A 425 -0.34 -2.75 4.19
N LEU A 426 0.24 -1.73 3.53
CA LEU A 426 1.59 -1.27 3.82
C LEU A 426 1.74 -0.65 5.20
N ILE A 427 0.74 0.09 5.69
CA ILE A 427 0.68 0.55 7.08
C ILE A 427 0.77 -0.65 8.02
N TYR A 428 0.00 -1.68 7.78
CA TYR A 428 -0.01 -2.91 8.57
C TYR A 428 1.34 -3.66 8.54
N LEU A 429 1.96 -3.75 7.36
CA LEU A 429 3.24 -4.45 7.15
C LEU A 429 4.46 -3.70 7.70
N THR A 430 4.39 -2.39 7.82
CA THR A 430 5.54 -1.55 8.21
C THR A 430 5.43 -0.99 9.63
N GLY A 431 4.22 -0.98 10.19
CA GLY A 431 3.94 -0.33 11.48
C GLY A 431 3.97 1.20 11.44
N VAL A 432 4.09 1.83 10.28
CA VAL A 432 3.94 3.29 10.19
C VAL A 432 2.47 3.67 10.32
N GLU A 433 2.19 4.78 11.02
CA GLU A 433 0.81 5.15 11.35
C GLU A 433 0.10 6.00 10.28
N ASN A 434 0.83 6.55 9.31
CA ASN A 434 0.29 7.56 8.41
C ASN A 434 0.46 7.13 6.96
N ILE A 435 -0.63 7.13 6.21
CA ILE A 435 -0.67 6.76 4.80
C ILE A 435 0.32 7.57 3.94
N ARG A 436 0.59 8.84 4.32
CA ARG A 436 1.56 9.70 3.63
C ARG A 436 2.99 9.14 3.70
N ASP A 437 3.26 8.23 4.63
CA ASP A 437 4.58 7.64 4.84
C ASP A 437 4.79 6.33 4.08
N VAL A 438 3.75 5.77 3.46
CA VAL A 438 3.83 4.58 2.60
C VAL A 438 3.63 4.89 1.11
N ILE A 439 3.33 6.14 0.77
CA ILE A 439 3.20 6.65 -0.61
C ILE A 439 4.45 7.47 -0.94
N PRO A 440 5.16 7.22 -2.06
CA PRO A 440 6.36 7.97 -2.43
C PRO A 440 6.15 9.50 -2.51
N TYR A 441 5.07 9.93 -3.14
CA TYR A 441 4.65 11.34 -3.29
C TYR A 441 3.15 11.43 -3.00
N PRO A 442 2.75 11.63 -1.72
CA PRO A 442 1.34 11.57 -1.34
C PRO A 442 0.54 12.75 -1.89
N ARG A 443 -0.69 12.45 -2.37
CA ARG A 443 -1.69 13.43 -2.77
C ARG A 443 -2.75 13.51 -1.68
N THR A 444 -2.91 14.67 -1.08
CA THR A 444 -3.87 14.91 0.00
C THR A 444 -4.41 16.35 -0.12
N PRO A 445 -5.54 16.68 0.53
CA PRO A 445 -6.03 18.05 0.50
C PRO A 445 -4.93 19.07 0.84
N GLY A 446 -4.76 20.06 -0.04
CA GLY A 446 -3.73 21.10 0.10
C GLY A 446 -2.29 20.67 -0.21
N ASN A 447 -2.05 19.44 -0.68
CA ASN A 447 -0.71 18.97 -1.04
C ASN A 447 -0.69 18.17 -2.35
N CYS A 448 -0.02 18.73 -3.35
CA CYS A 448 0.27 18.10 -4.64
C CYS A 448 1.67 18.48 -5.13
N GLU A 449 2.62 18.60 -4.20
CA GLU A 449 4.02 18.90 -4.50
C GLU A 449 4.72 17.69 -5.14
N TYR A 450 5.63 17.94 -6.10
CA TYR A 450 6.40 16.99 -6.92
C TYR A 450 5.62 16.31 -8.03
#